data_084a2ce5c66598238404ac51f7a8b53e
#
_entry.id   084a2ce5c66598238404ac51f7a8b53e
#
_cell.length_a   1.000
_cell.length_b   1.000
_cell.length_c   1.000
_cell.angle_alpha   90.00
_cell.angle_beta   90.00
_cell.angle_gamma   90.00
#
_symmetry.space_group_name_H-M   'P 1'
#
loop_
_entity.id
_entity.type
_entity.pdbx_description
1 polymer ?
#
loop_
_entity_poly.entity_id
_entity_poly.type
_entity_poly.pdbx_seq_one_letter_code
_entity_poly.pdbx_strand_id
1 'polypeptide(L)'
;MPLPNVNTAGTCPTLPDAWTSQVAATLESDEILHAWLAPDLDHSLHFADALLILTNRRLLCWPAQGGEIQAWPLSTALQLTHHDHAGVGSLDLLDAQGRLARWRYTLERNLGALRLIAEFDLLRSSLKSGLPVQRSTEDCCPKCKAPLPAGEDECPVCSREGSVAPSTWTLFRLWRFARPYRWQLLAGFLLTLASTAAQLVPPYLTMPLMDEVLIPFQNGKPVDWPLVSMYLGGLFGAAALAWGLGWIRTYIL
;
A
#
# COMPACT_ATOMS: atom_id res chain seq x y z
N MET A 1 -16.53 43.47 0.98
CA MET A 1 -16.20 43.13 -0.41
C MET A 1 -16.72 41.73 -0.67
N PRO A 2 -17.59 41.50 -1.65
CA PRO A 2 -18.05 40.18 -1.96
C PRO A 2 -16.90 39.36 -2.56
N LEU A 3 -16.71 38.14 -2.07
CA LEU A 3 -15.75 37.18 -2.61
C LEU A 3 -16.00 36.98 -4.11
N PRO A 4 -14.95 36.84 -4.94
CA PRO A 4 -15.11 36.54 -6.36
C PRO A 4 -15.90 35.24 -6.52
N ASN A 5 -16.83 35.27 -7.44
CA ASN A 5 -17.84 34.26 -7.73
C ASN A 5 -17.18 32.90 -8.02
N VAL A 6 -17.20 32.01 -7.03
CA VAL A 6 -16.83 30.59 -7.20
C VAL A 6 -17.97 29.95 -7.95
N ASN A 7 -17.86 29.93 -9.28
CA ASN A 7 -18.87 29.34 -10.14
C ASN A 7 -18.88 27.81 -9.93
N THR A 8 -19.95 27.37 -9.30
CA THR A 8 -20.36 26.00 -9.01
C THR A 8 -20.72 25.22 -10.26
N ALA A 9 -19.72 24.86 -11.05
CA ALA A 9 -19.89 23.85 -12.08
C ALA A 9 -18.80 22.77 -11.91
N GLY A 10 -19.01 21.91 -10.92
CA GLY A 10 -18.10 20.83 -10.56
C GLY A 10 -17.40 21.17 -9.23
N THR A 11 -17.86 20.54 -8.16
CA THR A 11 -17.43 20.73 -6.76
C THR A 11 -15.92 20.83 -6.60
N CYS A 12 -15.35 22.04 -6.75
CA CYS A 12 -14.02 22.31 -6.22
C CYS A 12 -14.12 22.24 -4.69
N PRO A 13 -13.37 21.38 -4.02
CA PRO A 13 -13.37 21.35 -2.56
C PRO A 13 -12.98 22.73 -2.04
N THR A 14 -13.65 23.20 -0.99
CA THR A 14 -13.36 24.49 -0.36
C THR A 14 -11.88 24.57 -0.02
N LEU A 15 -11.26 25.69 -0.40
CA LEU A 15 -9.86 25.96 -0.08
C LEU A 15 -9.70 26.00 1.47
N PRO A 16 -8.62 25.44 2.03
CA PRO A 16 -8.36 25.55 3.47
C PRO A 16 -8.31 27.02 3.93
N ASP A 17 -8.93 27.34 5.06
CA ASP A 17 -9.09 28.72 5.57
C ASP A 17 -7.75 29.45 5.71
N ALA A 18 -6.69 28.72 6.06
CA ALA A 18 -5.32 29.25 6.18
C ALA A 18 -4.79 29.92 4.90
N TRP A 19 -5.25 29.49 3.73
CA TRP A 19 -4.77 29.96 2.44
C TRP A 19 -5.73 30.94 1.75
N THR A 20 -6.97 31.03 2.20
CA THR A 20 -8.02 31.81 1.53
C THR A 20 -7.66 33.28 1.35
N SER A 21 -7.09 33.92 2.39
CA SER A 21 -6.69 35.33 2.35
C SER A 21 -5.51 35.58 1.40
N GLN A 22 -4.52 34.70 1.39
CA GLN A 22 -3.33 34.82 0.55
C GLN A 22 -3.67 34.62 -0.92
N VAL A 23 -4.51 33.62 -1.19
CA VAL A 23 -4.99 33.33 -2.55
C VAL A 23 -5.83 34.47 -3.08
N ALA A 24 -6.78 34.99 -2.28
CA ALA A 24 -7.63 36.12 -2.68
C ALA A 24 -6.82 37.39 -2.99
N ALA A 25 -5.70 37.61 -2.30
CA ALA A 25 -4.82 38.76 -2.55
C ALA A 25 -3.95 38.61 -3.83
N THR A 26 -3.74 37.39 -4.31
CA THR A 26 -2.85 37.08 -5.45
C THR A 26 -3.60 36.90 -6.76
N LEU A 27 -4.88 36.46 -6.68
CA LEU A 27 -5.71 36.25 -7.87
C LEU A 27 -6.12 37.59 -8.49
N GLU A 28 -6.07 37.66 -9.81
CA GLU A 28 -6.61 38.80 -10.58
C GLU A 28 -8.15 38.73 -10.59
N SER A 29 -8.79 39.88 -10.85
CA SER A 29 -10.26 40.01 -10.75
C SER A 29 -11.06 39.11 -11.69
N ASP A 30 -10.44 38.63 -12.75
CA ASP A 30 -11.01 37.76 -13.79
C ASP A 30 -10.42 36.31 -13.77
N GLU A 31 -9.57 36.01 -12.77
CA GLU A 31 -9.07 34.65 -12.54
C GLU A 31 -10.10 33.81 -11.77
N ILE A 32 -10.39 32.63 -12.31
CA ILE A 32 -11.30 31.65 -11.70
C ILE A 32 -10.48 30.47 -11.22
N LEU A 33 -10.69 30.07 -9.96
CA LEU A 33 -10.09 28.88 -9.39
C LEU A 33 -10.78 27.61 -9.93
N HIS A 34 -10.05 26.75 -10.59
CA HIS A 34 -10.53 25.47 -11.13
C HIS A 34 -10.22 24.31 -10.20
N ALA A 35 -9.00 24.19 -9.72
CA ALA A 35 -8.57 23.12 -8.83
C ALA A 35 -7.41 23.56 -7.94
N TRP A 36 -7.21 22.83 -6.85
CA TRP A 36 -6.07 23.03 -5.98
C TRP A 36 -5.56 21.71 -5.40
N LEU A 37 -4.29 21.70 -5.02
CA LEU A 37 -3.62 20.63 -4.30
C LEU A 37 -2.76 21.26 -3.20
N ALA A 38 -2.79 20.69 -1.99
CA ALA A 38 -1.86 21.03 -0.92
C ALA A 38 -0.81 19.90 -0.81
N PRO A 39 0.33 20.00 -1.51
CA PRO A 39 1.45 19.10 -1.29
C PRO A 39 1.92 19.21 0.15
N ASP A 40 2.11 18.07 0.81
CA ASP A 40 2.46 17.97 2.23
C ASP A 40 3.88 17.44 2.47
N LEU A 41 4.68 17.29 1.39
CA LEU A 41 6.06 16.84 1.47
C LEU A 41 6.98 17.77 0.68
N ASP A 42 8.15 18.06 1.29
CA ASP A 42 9.22 18.79 0.62
C ASP A 42 10.09 17.86 -0.26
N HIS A 43 11.14 18.41 -0.86
CA HIS A 43 12.09 17.66 -1.70
C HIS A 43 12.88 16.60 -0.90
N SER A 44 12.96 16.73 0.43
CA SER A 44 13.65 15.82 1.35
C SER A 44 12.69 14.82 2.03
N LEU A 45 11.41 14.80 1.61
CA LEU A 45 10.33 13.97 2.18
C LEU A 45 9.97 14.33 3.65
N HIS A 46 10.27 15.55 4.09
CA HIS A 46 9.75 16.07 5.35
C HIS A 46 8.39 16.71 5.12
N PHE A 47 7.55 16.67 6.16
CA PHE A 47 6.25 17.35 6.10
C PHE A 47 6.45 18.85 5.94
N ALA A 48 5.72 19.43 5.00
CA ALA A 48 5.81 20.83 4.66
C ALA A 48 4.52 21.32 3.99
N ASP A 49 4.03 22.48 4.37
CA ASP A 49 2.77 23.01 3.85
C ASP A 49 3.02 23.85 2.60
N ALA A 50 2.68 23.33 1.45
CA ALA A 50 2.70 24.04 0.18
C ALA A 50 1.28 24.08 -0.42
N LEU A 51 1.05 24.99 -1.34
CA LEU A 51 -0.22 25.08 -2.05
C LEU A 51 0.01 25.25 -3.55
N LEU A 52 -0.67 24.44 -4.34
CA LEU A 52 -0.70 24.51 -5.79
C LEU A 52 -2.12 24.82 -6.23
N ILE A 53 -2.28 25.84 -7.06
CA ILE A 53 -3.59 26.31 -7.54
C ILE A 53 -3.57 26.39 -9.06
N LEU A 54 -4.63 25.87 -9.65
CA LEU A 54 -4.91 25.96 -11.07
C LEU A 54 -6.01 27.00 -11.30
N THR A 55 -5.70 28.02 -12.10
CA THR A 55 -6.66 29.00 -12.55
C THR A 55 -6.94 28.83 -14.07
N ASN A 56 -7.87 29.59 -14.61
CA ASN A 56 -8.13 29.65 -16.05
C ASN A 56 -6.96 30.21 -16.88
N ARG A 57 -5.93 30.82 -16.25
CA ARG A 57 -4.79 31.46 -16.92
C ARG A 57 -3.44 30.88 -16.61
N ARG A 58 -3.23 30.43 -15.36
CA ARG A 58 -1.91 30.01 -14.87
C ARG A 58 -2.00 28.97 -13.78
N LEU A 59 -0.89 28.25 -13.60
CA LEU A 59 -0.66 27.40 -12.43
C LEU A 59 0.18 28.19 -11.44
N LEU A 60 -0.26 28.31 -10.19
CA LEU A 60 0.39 29.05 -9.10
C LEU A 60 0.85 28.08 -8.04
N CYS A 61 2.05 28.30 -7.50
CA CYS A 61 2.58 27.52 -6.38
C CYS A 61 3.09 28.45 -5.27
N TRP A 62 2.59 28.22 -4.06
CA TRP A 62 3.11 28.76 -2.81
C TRP A 62 4.04 27.70 -2.22
N PRO A 63 5.36 27.95 -2.20
CA PRO A 63 6.31 26.97 -1.66
C PRO A 63 6.22 26.89 -0.13
N ALA A 64 6.55 25.72 0.41
CA ALA A 64 6.45 25.41 1.84
C ALA A 64 7.32 26.28 2.78
N GLN A 65 8.38 26.89 2.28
CA GLN A 65 9.36 27.61 3.09
C GLN A 65 9.29 29.15 2.94
N GLY A 66 8.12 29.70 2.57
CA GLY A 66 7.95 31.14 2.46
C GLY A 66 8.75 31.80 1.33
N GLY A 67 9.00 31.06 0.26
CA GLY A 67 9.63 31.57 -0.96
C GLY A 67 8.69 32.38 -1.83
N GLU A 68 9.21 32.94 -2.94
CA GLU A 68 8.41 33.64 -3.94
C GLU A 68 7.37 32.70 -4.57
N ILE A 69 6.18 33.26 -4.83
CA ILE A 69 5.10 32.56 -5.52
C ILE A 69 5.56 32.27 -6.94
N GLN A 70 5.60 31.01 -7.30
CA GLN A 70 5.93 30.59 -8.65
C GLN A 70 4.67 30.56 -9.50
N ALA A 71 4.72 31.09 -10.71
CA ALA A 71 3.60 31.15 -11.63
C ALA A 71 4.03 30.67 -13.02
N TRP A 72 3.25 29.75 -13.58
CA TRP A 72 3.43 29.26 -14.94
C TRP A 72 2.17 29.52 -15.75
N PRO A 73 2.24 30.36 -16.80
CA PRO A 73 1.10 30.61 -17.66
C PRO A 73 0.68 29.31 -18.37
N LEU A 74 -0.64 29.08 -18.43
CA LEU A 74 -1.18 27.92 -19.09
C LEU A 74 -0.83 27.97 -20.60
N SER A 75 -0.21 26.90 -21.08
CA SER A 75 0.13 26.74 -22.49
C SER A 75 -0.10 25.31 -22.94
N THR A 76 -0.24 25.12 -24.25
CA THR A 76 -0.39 23.79 -24.85
C THR A 76 0.87 22.93 -24.74
N ALA A 77 2.02 23.54 -24.47
CA ALA A 77 3.31 22.87 -24.30
C ALA A 77 3.45 22.26 -22.90
N LEU A 78 2.78 22.83 -21.89
CA LEU A 78 2.84 22.32 -20.52
C LEU A 78 2.09 21.00 -20.38
N GLN A 79 2.64 20.12 -19.56
CA GLN A 79 2.04 18.84 -19.21
C GLN A 79 2.23 18.56 -17.72
N LEU A 80 1.18 18.09 -17.06
CA LEU A 80 1.24 17.56 -15.70
C LEU A 80 1.26 16.04 -15.76
N THR A 81 2.23 15.43 -15.07
CA THR A 81 2.35 13.97 -14.97
C THR A 81 2.35 13.55 -13.50
N HIS A 82 1.68 12.45 -13.25
CA HIS A 82 1.57 11.85 -11.92
C HIS A 82 2.40 10.57 -11.85
N HIS A 83 3.17 10.43 -10.78
CA HIS A 83 3.90 9.21 -10.47
C HIS A 83 3.67 8.84 -9.02
N ASP A 84 3.53 7.55 -8.76
CA ASP A 84 3.38 7.00 -7.43
C ASP A 84 4.51 6.00 -7.15
N HIS A 85 5.24 6.25 -6.08
CA HIS A 85 6.32 5.38 -5.64
C HIS A 85 6.19 5.09 -4.14
N ALA A 86 5.87 3.83 -3.80
CA ALA A 86 5.90 3.32 -2.43
C ALA A 86 5.15 4.18 -1.39
N GLY A 87 4.01 4.73 -1.77
CA GLY A 87 3.19 5.52 -0.86
C GLY A 87 3.41 7.03 -0.93
N VAL A 88 4.33 7.49 -1.76
CA VAL A 88 4.57 8.92 -2.04
C VAL A 88 4.13 9.22 -3.46
N GLY A 89 3.13 10.11 -3.60
CA GLY A 89 2.75 10.68 -4.88
C GLY A 89 3.70 11.80 -5.29
N SER A 90 3.99 11.91 -6.56
CA SER A 90 4.71 13.05 -7.13
C SER A 90 3.97 13.59 -8.35
N LEU A 91 3.90 14.90 -8.44
CA LEU A 91 3.34 15.65 -9.55
C LEU A 91 4.46 16.42 -10.22
N ASP A 92 4.71 16.16 -11.51
CA ASP A 92 5.73 16.82 -12.30
C ASP A 92 5.09 17.75 -13.31
N LEU A 93 5.53 19.00 -13.33
CA LEU A 93 5.23 19.95 -14.41
C LEU A 93 6.35 19.88 -15.44
N LEU A 94 5.98 19.49 -16.64
CA LEU A 94 6.89 19.34 -17.77
C LEU A 94 6.61 20.40 -18.85
N ASP A 95 7.65 20.81 -19.53
CA ASP A 95 7.61 21.61 -20.75
C ASP A 95 8.41 20.90 -21.85
N ALA A 96 8.42 21.45 -23.06
CA ALA A 96 9.18 20.93 -24.21
C ALA A 96 10.71 20.79 -23.93
N GLN A 97 11.24 21.55 -22.98
CA GLN A 97 12.65 21.56 -22.60
C GLN A 97 12.98 20.64 -21.41
N GLY A 98 11.96 20.13 -20.72
CA GLY A 98 12.14 19.24 -19.58
C GLY A 98 11.21 19.54 -18.40
N ARG A 99 11.64 19.12 -17.20
CA ARG A 99 10.86 19.30 -16.00
C ARG A 99 11.11 20.68 -15.38
N LEU A 100 10.02 21.45 -15.24
CA LEU A 100 10.02 22.78 -14.62
C LEU A 100 9.90 22.72 -13.11
N ALA A 101 9.01 21.86 -12.59
CA ALA A 101 8.75 21.74 -11.17
C ALA A 101 8.35 20.31 -10.78
N ARG A 102 8.54 19.96 -9.52
CA ARG A 102 8.10 18.70 -8.92
C ARG A 102 7.56 18.96 -7.52
N TRP A 103 6.38 18.43 -7.25
CA TRP A 103 5.75 18.45 -5.93
C TRP A 103 5.55 17.02 -5.45
N ARG A 104 5.77 16.80 -4.16
CA ARG A 104 5.57 15.51 -3.51
C ARG A 104 4.46 15.61 -2.49
N TYR A 105 3.74 14.53 -2.33
CA TYR A 105 2.62 14.49 -1.40
C TYR A 105 2.35 13.07 -0.92
N THR A 106 1.72 12.95 0.26
CA THR A 106 1.26 11.67 0.77
C THR A 106 0.03 11.19 0.00
N LEU A 107 -0.22 9.88 0.03
CA LEU A 107 -1.36 9.28 -0.67
C LEU A 107 -2.73 9.83 -0.25
N GLU A 108 -2.84 10.41 0.95
CA GLU A 108 -4.05 11.09 1.40
C GLU A 108 -4.44 12.24 0.46
N ARG A 109 -3.46 12.91 -0.15
CA ARG A 109 -3.66 14.02 -1.09
C ARG A 109 -3.87 13.57 -2.54
N ASN A 110 -3.83 12.27 -2.82
CA ASN A 110 -3.90 11.73 -4.18
C ASN A 110 -5.18 12.13 -4.94
N LEU A 111 -6.32 12.19 -4.26
CA LEU A 111 -7.58 12.64 -4.86
C LEU A 111 -7.49 14.08 -5.37
N GLY A 112 -6.86 14.97 -4.58
CA GLY A 112 -6.62 16.36 -4.99
C GLY A 112 -5.71 16.44 -6.21
N ALA A 113 -4.64 15.64 -6.25
CA ALA A 113 -3.71 15.59 -7.38
C ALA A 113 -4.40 15.12 -8.67
N LEU A 114 -5.18 14.05 -8.61
CA LEU A 114 -5.93 13.54 -9.77
C LEU A 114 -6.95 14.55 -10.29
N ARG A 115 -7.64 15.26 -9.38
CA ARG A 115 -8.58 16.33 -9.78
C ARG A 115 -7.85 17.48 -10.46
N LEU A 116 -6.72 17.91 -9.91
CA LEU A 116 -5.92 19.00 -10.47
C LEU A 116 -5.40 18.65 -11.85
N ILE A 117 -4.92 17.42 -12.08
CA ILE A 117 -4.46 16.93 -13.38
C ILE A 117 -5.61 16.94 -14.38
N ALA A 118 -6.75 16.39 -14.01
CA ALA A 118 -7.90 16.29 -14.88
C ALA A 118 -8.44 17.67 -15.31
N GLU A 119 -8.50 18.64 -14.38
CA GLU A 119 -8.87 20.03 -14.72
C GLU A 119 -7.81 20.70 -15.60
N PHE A 120 -6.53 20.45 -15.33
CA PHE A 120 -5.44 20.95 -16.17
C PHE A 120 -5.53 20.42 -17.61
N ASP A 121 -5.78 19.13 -17.79
CA ASP A 121 -5.92 18.52 -19.10
C ASP A 121 -7.16 19.03 -19.85
N LEU A 122 -8.27 19.29 -19.16
CA LEU A 122 -9.45 19.93 -19.74
C LEU A 122 -9.14 21.34 -20.23
N LEU A 123 -8.50 22.19 -19.41
CA LEU A 123 -8.12 23.54 -19.79
C LEU A 123 -7.12 23.53 -20.96
N ARG A 124 -6.14 22.64 -20.92
CA ARG A 124 -5.18 22.46 -22.01
C ARG A 124 -5.85 22.02 -23.32
N SER A 125 -6.84 21.13 -23.24
CA SER A 125 -7.61 20.68 -24.40
C SER A 125 -8.47 21.80 -24.95
N SER A 126 -9.07 22.63 -24.09
CA SER A 126 -9.81 23.84 -24.49
C SER A 126 -8.91 24.85 -25.22
N LEU A 127 -7.68 25.04 -24.71
CA LEU A 127 -6.70 25.90 -25.39
C LEU A 127 -6.29 25.38 -26.79
N LYS A 128 -6.22 24.04 -26.95
CA LYS A 128 -5.90 23.41 -28.25
C LYS A 128 -7.04 23.49 -29.26
N SER A 129 -8.27 23.26 -28.81
CA SER A 129 -9.47 23.19 -29.65
C SER A 129 -10.11 24.55 -29.88
N GLY A 130 -9.83 25.54 -29.04
CA GLY A 130 -10.53 26.85 -29.05
C GLY A 130 -11.99 26.77 -28.57
N LEU A 131 -12.44 25.61 -28.09
CA LEU A 131 -13.80 25.37 -27.62
C LEU A 131 -13.78 24.95 -26.15
N PRO A 132 -14.77 25.36 -25.35
CA PRO A 132 -14.88 24.89 -23.97
C PRO A 132 -15.18 23.39 -23.96
N VAL A 133 -14.24 22.60 -23.43
CA VAL A 133 -14.42 21.16 -23.26
C VAL A 133 -15.06 20.93 -21.91
N GLN A 134 -16.23 20.27 -21.88
CA GLN A 134 -16.90 19.86 -20.66
C GLN A 134 -16.54 18.40 -20.34
N ARG A 135 -16.31 18.11 -19.07
CA ARG A 135 -16.12 16.74 -18.60
C ARG A 135 -17.44 15.98 -18.70
N SER A 136 -17.41 14.76 -19.24
CA SER A 136 -18.54 13.85 -19.15
C SER A 136 -18.61 13.26 -17.73
N THR A 137 -19.80 12.98 -17.25
CA THR A 137 -20.01 12.29 -15.96
C THR A 137 -19.53 10.85 -16.01
N GLU A 138 -19.33 10.30 -17.19
CA GLU A 138 -18.82 8.93 -17.42
C GLU A 138 -17.32 8.80 -17.12
N ASP A 139 -16.57 9.92 -17.18
CA ASP A 139 -15.14 9.97 -16.88
C ASP A 139 -14.84 10.05 -15.37
N CYS A 140 -15.85 9.88 -14.51
CA CYS A 140 -15.71 9.97 -13.07
C CYS A 140 -16.15 8.68 -12.38
N CYS A 141 -15.42 8.31 -11.33
CA CYS A 141 -15.78 7.18 -10.49
C CYS A 141 -17.17 7.39 -9.84
N PRO A 142 -18.12 6.46 -9.96
CA PRO A 142 -19.46 6.62 -9.38
C PRO A 142 -19.44 6.68 -7.85
N LYS A 143 -18.43 6.10 -7.19
CA LYS A 143 -18.31 6.02 -5.73
C LYS A 143 -17.68 7.27 -5.11
N CYS A 144 -16.49 7.68 -5.57
CA CYS A 144 -15.74 8.81 -4.96
C CYS A 144 -15.70 10.06 -5.84
N LYS A 145 -16.29 10.01 -7.04
CA LYS A 145 -16.30 11.10 -8.03
C LYS A 145 -14.89 11.60 -8.42
N ALA A 146 -13.87 10.74 -8.21
CA ALA A 146 -12.53 11.00 -8.72
C ALA A 146 -12.53 10.85 -10.24
N PRO A 147 -11.79 11.68 -10.97
CA PRO A 147 -11.59 11.48 -12.39
C PRO A 147 -10.86 10.14 -12.63
N LEU A 148 -11.36 9.37 -13.60
CA LEU A 148 -10.75 8.12 -14.03
C LEU A 148 -9.69 8.43 -15.08
N PRO A 149 -8.50 7.83 -15.01
CA PRO A 149 -7.52 7.89 -16.07
C PRO A 149 -8.09 7.27 -17.36
N ALA A 150 -7.75 7.83 -18.52
CA ALA A 150 -8.25 7.34 -19.79
C ALA A 150 -7.83 5.88 -20.03
N GLY A 151 -8.81 4.99 -20.15
CA GLY A 151 -8.60 3.56 -20.40
C GLY A 151 -8.49 2.68 -19.15
N GLU A 152 -8.71 3.21 -17.97
CA GLU A 152 -8.76 2.43 -16.71
C GLU A 152 -10.20 2.37 -16.19
N ASP A 153 -10.71 1.15 -16.00
CA ASP A 153 -12.04 0.90 -15.42
C ASP A 153 -12.01 0.92 -13.87
N GLU A 154 -10.83 0.81 -13.28
CA GLU A 154 -10.63 0.79 -11.83
C GLU A 154 -10.19 2.16 -11.30
N CYS A 155 -10.93 2.66 -10.31
CA CYS A 155 -10.59 3.93 -9.67
C CYS A 155 -9.36 3.79 -8.75
N PRO A 156 -8.25 4.52 -9.01
CA PRO A 156 -7.03 4.41 -8.22
C PRO A 156 -7.21 4.86 -6.74
N VAL A 157 -8.22 5.65 -6.46
CA VAL A 157 -8.55 6.09 -5.09
C VAL A 157 -9.34 4.99 -4.35
N CYS A 158 -10.41 4.49 -4.97
CA CYS A 158 -11.26 3.46 -4.35
C CYS A 158 -10.58 2.10 -4.24
N SER A 159 -9.72 1.73 -5.18
CA SER A 159 -8.95 0.48 -5.12
C SER A 159 -7.97 0.47 -3.95
N ARG A 160 -7.41 1.65 -3.60
CA ARG A 160 -6.55 1.80 -2.42
C ARG A 160 -7.32 1.85 -1.11
N GLU A 161 -8.44 2.55 -1.04
CA GLU A 161 -9.32 2.50 0.14
C GLU A 161 -9.88 1.08 0.37
N GLY A 162 -10.08 0.31 -0.69
CA GLY A 162 -10.44 -1.11 -0.64
C GLY A 162 -9.31 -2.02 -0.16
N SER A 163 -8.07 -1.57 -0.13
CA SER A 163 -6.92 -2.28 0.46
C SER A 163 -6.83 -2.12 1.99
N VAL A 164 -7.96 -1.90 2.68
CA VAL A 164 -8.07 -2.22 4.10
C VAL A 164 -7.56 -3.65 4.26
N ALA A 165 -6.60 -3.84 5.20
CA ALA A 165 -5.96 -5.11 5.45
C ALA A 165 -6.96 -6.26 5.29
N PRO A 166 -6.70 -7.23 4.41
CA PRO A 166 -7.69 -8.24 4.06
C PRO A 166 -8.20 -8.88 5.35
N SER A 167 -9.49 -8.78 5.58
CA SER A 167 -10.09 -9.42 6.75
C SER A 167 -9.69 -10.89 6.73
N THR A 168 -9.52 -11.51 7.92
CA THR A 168 -9.21 -12.94 8.05
C THR A 168 -10.12 -13.82 7.19
N TRP A 169 -11.32 -13.33 6.83
CA TRP A 169 -12.25 -13.95 5.88
C TRP A 169 -11.71 -14.06 4.46
N THR A 170 -10.86 -13.13 4.03
CA THR A 170 -10.24 -13.16 2.69
C THR A 170 -9.24 -14.32 2.59
N LEU A 171 -8.61 -14.72 3.72
CA LEU A 171 -7.77 -15.92 3.80
C LEU A 171 -8.58 -17.21 3.53
N PHE A 172 -9.84 -17.28 3.97
CA PHE A 172 -10.72 -18.40 3.64
C PHE A 172 -11.10 -18.45 2.15
N ARG A 173 -11.03 -17.35 1.44
CA ARG A 173 -11.21 -17.31 -0.01
C ARG A 173 -10.04 -17.99 -0.74
N LEU A 174 -8.83 -17.95 -0.17
CA LEU A 174 -7.67 -18.70 -0.66
C LEU A 174 -7.85 -20.21 -0.52
N TRP A 175 -8.73 -20.70 0.37
CA TRP A 175 -9.09 -22.11 0.47
C TRP A 175 -9.60 -22.69 -0.84
N ARG A 176 -10.22 -21.86 -1.68
CA ARG A 176 -10.66 -22.29 -3.02
C ARG A 176 -9.49 -22.69 -3.93
N PHE A 177 -8.36 -22.01 -3.80
CA PHE A 177 -7.12 -22.32 -4.54
C PHE A 177 -6.37 -23.50 -3.92
N ALA A 178 -6.49 -23.73 -2.62
CA ALA A 178 -5.92 -24.87 -1.92
C ALA A 178 -6.71 -26.17 -2.14
N ARG A 179 -7.94 -26.09 -2.61
CA ARG A 179 -8.84 -27.24 -2.80
C ARG A 179 -8.28 -28.37 -3.67
N PRO A 180 -7.59 -28.15 -4.80
CA PRO A 180 -6.96 -29.22 -5.58
C PRO A 180 -5.81 -29.91 -4.81
N TYR A 181 -5.14 -29.20 -3.90
CA TYR A 181 -3.98 -29.69 -3.13
C TYR A 181 -4.34 -30.17 -1.71
N ARG A 182 -5.64 -30.32 -1.41
CA ARG A 182 -6.12 -30.68 -0.06
C ARG A 182 -5.49 -31.96 0.50
N TRP A 183 -5.24 -32.95 -0.34
CA TRP A 183 -4.62 -34.20 0.09
C TRP A 183 -3.14 -34.03 0.43
N GLN A 184 -2.42 -33.21 -0.32
CA GLN A 184 -1.01 -32.88 -0.03
C GLN A 184 -0.89 -32.05 1.26
N LEU A 185 -1.79 -31.06 1.45
CA LEU A 185 -1.86 -30.28 2.68
C LEU A 185 -2.21 -31.16 3.89
N LEU A 186 -3.16 -32.10 3.75
CA LEU A 186 -3.52 -33.05 4.79
C LEU A 186 -2.34 -33.97 5.10
N ALA A 187 -1.68 -34.52 4.09
CA ALA A 187 -0.51 -35.36 4.27
C ALA A 187 0.63 -34.61 4.98
N GLY A 188 0.93 -33.38 4.57
CA GLY A 188 1.93 -32.52 5.21
C GLY A 188 1.57 -32.22 6.67
N PHE A 189 0.30 -31.95 6.97
CA PHE A 189 -0.19 -31.72 8.32
C PHE A 189 -0.03 -32.98 9.19
N LEU A 190 -0.46 -34.15 8.70
CA LEU A 190 -0.33 -35.43 9.42
C LEU A 190 1.14 -35.81 9.63
N LEU A 191 2.01 -35.61 8.63
CA LEU A 191 3.45 -35.81 8.77
C LEU A 191 4.07 -34.89 9.84
N THR A 192 3.63 -33.64 9.89
CA THR A 192 4.10 -32.70 10.90
C THR A 192 3.67 -33.15 12.30
N LEU A 193 2.41 -33.56 12.43
CA LEU A 193 1.88 -34.06 13.71
C LEU A 193 2.63 -35.32 14.17
N ALA A 194 2.84 -36.29 13.25
CA ALA A 194 3.58 -37.52 13.52
C ALA A 194 5.05 -37.24 13.90
N SER A 195 5.72 -36.32 13.20
CA SER A 195 7.08 -35.92 13.50
C SER A 195 7.19 -35.26 14.89
N THR A 196 6.22 -34.38 15.22
CA THR A 196 6.18 -33.74 16.54
C THR A 196 5.92 -34.76 17.65
N ALA A 197 5.00 -35.70 17.44
CA ALA A 197 4.73 -36.78 18.39
C ALA A 197 5.97 -37.66 18.60
N ALA A 198 6.70 -38.02 17.54
CA ALA A 198 7.93 -38.79 17.62
C ALA A 198 9.03 -38.05 18.42
N GLN A 199 9.10 -36.73 18.35
CA GLN A 199 10.04 -35.90 19.11
C GLN A 199 9.71 -35.83 20.62
N LEU A 200 8.47 -36.10 21.02
CA LEU A 200 8.07 -36.17 22.43
C LEU A 200 8.44 -37.50 23.09
N VAL A 201 8.71 -38.55 22.31
CA VAL A 201 9.06 -39.88 22.84
C VAL A 201 10.38 -39.89 23.62
N PRO A 202 11.49 -39.26 23.17
CA PRO A 202 12.73 -39.22 23.92
C PRO A 202 12.61 -38.69 25.36
N PRO A 203 12.01 -37.49 25.60
CA PRO A 203 11.86 -37.01 26.99
C PRO A 203 10.97 -37.91 27.85
N TYR A 204 9.97 -38.56 27.22
CA TYR A 204 9.09 -39.49 27.96
C TYR A 204 9.81 -40.80 28.35
N LEU A 205 10.70 -41.33 27.51
CA LEU A 205 11.49 -42.54 27.79
C LEU A 205 12.70 -42.26 28.70
N THR A 206 13.17 -41.02 28.76
CA THR A 206 14.33 -40.67 29.61
C THR A 206 13.99 -40.72 31.09
N MET A 207 12.75 -40.42 31.48
CA MET A 207 12.31 -40.46 32.87
C MET A 207 12.40 -41.90 33.45
N PRO A 208 11.74 -42.93 32.89
CA PRO A 208 11.85 -44.30 33.41
C PRO A 208 13.27 -44.88 33.30
N LEU A 209 14.06 -44.46 32.28
CA LEU A 209 15.47 -44.86 32.18
C LEU A 209 16.28 -44.37 33.38
N MET A 210 16.02 -43.14 33.85
CA MET A 210 16.64 -42.61 35.06
C MET A 210 16.18 -43.35 36.30
N ASP A 211 14.88 -43.56 36.46
CA ASP A 211 14.28 -44.12 37.68
C ASP A 211 14.53 -45.62 37.83
N GLU A 212 14.47 -46.39 36.75
CA GLU A 212 14.53 -47.86 36.80
C GLU A 212 15.95 -48.41 36.56
N VAL A 213 16.83 -47.65 35.95
CA VAL A 213 18.20 -48.10 35.62
C VAL A 213 19.25 -47.32 36.38
N LEU A 214 19.26 -45.98 36.29
CA LEU A 214 20.35 -45.16 36.78
C LEU A 214 20.33 -45.05 38.32
N ILE A 215 19.19 -44.81 38.93
CA ILE A 215 19.04 -44.68 40.38
C ILE A 215 19.32 -46.01 41.09
N PRO A 216 18.80 -47.19 40.68
CA PRO A 216 19.15 -48.46 41.26
C PRO A 216 20.63 -48.82 41.12
N PHE A 217 21.27 -48.50 39.99
CA PHE A 217 22.71 -48.70 39.79
C PHE A 217 23.55 -47.88 40.76
N GLN A 218 23.21 -46.62 41.00
CA GLN A 218 23.89 -45.78 42.01
C GLN A 218 23.76 -46.33 43.43
N ASN A 219 22.68 -47.05 43.68
CA ASN A 219 22.44 -47.72 44.99
C ASN A 219 23.04 -49.12 45.06
N GLY A 220 23.95 -49.50 44.15
CA GLY A 220 24.70 -50.76 44.21
C GLY A 220 23.96 -51.97 43.67
N LYS A 221 22.83 -51.82 42.97
CA LYS A 221 22.13 -52.93 42.29
C LYS A 221 22.80 -53.26 40.96
N PRO A 222 22.83 -54.56 40.55
CA PRO A 222 23.36 -54.94 39.24
C PRO A 222 22.51 -54.31 38.10
N VAL A 223 23.17 -53.94 37.03
CA VAL A 223 22.50 -53.39 35.82
C VAL A 223 21.71 -54.47 35.13
N ASP A 224 20.44 -54.20 34.86
CA ASP A 224 19.61 -55.09 34.04
C ASP A 224 19.80 -54.71 32.55
N TRP A 225 20.75 -55.41 31.89
CA TRP A 225 21.12 -55.17 30.47
C TRP A 225 19.95 -55.29 29.49
N PRO A 226 19.03 -56.26 29.61
CA PRO A 226 17.82 -56.35 28.81
C PRO A 226 16.96 -55.07 28.87
N LEU A 227 16.76 -54.53 30.08
CA LEU A 227 15.97 -53.34 30.27
C LEU A 227 16.63 -52.09 29.65
N VAL A 228 17.95 -51.94 29.85
CA VAL A 228 18.75 -50.88 29.23
C VAL A 228 18.68 -50.93 27.73
N SER A 229 18.86 -52.13 27.13
CA SER A 229 18.81 -52.28 25.69
C SER A 229 17.43 -51.97 25.10
N MET A 230 16.35 -52.22 25.84
CA MET A 230 14.99 -51.90 25.43
C MET A 230 14.76 -50.37 25.39
N TYR A 231 15.18 -49.63 26.43
CA TYR A 231 15.06 -48.18 26.48
C TYR A 231 15.95 -47.47 25.45
N LEU A 232 17.20 -47.92 25.28
CA LEU A 232 18.11 -47.41 24.26
C LEU A 232 17.61 -47.68 22.86
N GLY A 233 17.10 -48.87 22.62
CA GLY A 233 16.47 -49.25 21.36
C GLY A 233 15.25 -48.40 21.03
N GLY A 234 14.41 -48.12 22.03
CA GLY A 234 13.25 -47.25 21.91
C GLY A 234 13.64 -45.81 21.59
N LEU A 235 14.65 -45.27 22.26
CA LEU A 235 15.19 -43.93 21.98
C LEU A 235 15.78 -43.81 20.57
N PHE A 236 16.59 -44.79 20.18
CA PHE A 236 17.17 -44.85 18.85
C PHE A 236 16.10 -45.00 17.75
N GLY A 237 15.11 -45.86 17.97
CA GLY A 237 13.99 -46.06 17.10
C GLY A 237 13.16 -44.78 16.91
N ALA A 238 12.86 -44.10 18.04
CA ALA A 238 12.14 -42.82 17.98
C ALA A 238 12.91 -41.73 17.23
N ALA A 239 14.23 -41.64 17.47
CA ALA A 239 15.08 -40.69 16.75
C ALA A 239 15.16 -40.99 15.25
N ALA A 240 15.30 -42.27 14.86
CA ALA A 240 15.31 -42.68 13.46
C ALA A 240 13.96 -42.41 12.76
N LEU A 241 12.85 -42.68 13.44
CA LEU A 241 11.51 -42.35 12.95
C LEU A 241 11.33 -40.84 12.77
N ALA A 242 11.69 -40.03 13.75
CA ALA A 242 11.61 -38.59 13.68
C ALA A 242 12.45 -38.03 12.51
N TRP A 243 13.66 -38.54 12.32
CA TRP A 243 14.54 -38.17 11.21
C TRP A 243 13.95 -38.58 9.86
N GLY A 244 13.47 -39.82 9.71
CA GLY A 244 12.84 -40.33 8.48
C GLY A 244 11.58 -39.56 8.11
N LEU A 245 10.70 -39.27 9.09
CA LEU A 245 9.49 -38.45 8.88
C LEU A 245 9.85 -37.02 8.46
N GLY A 246 10.90 -36.43 9.05
CA GLY A 246 11.42 -35.12 8.67
C GLY A 246 11.92 -35.10 7.22
N TRP A 247 12.62 -36.15 6.79
CA TRP A 247 13.13 -36.28 5.45
C TRP A 247 12.00 -36.42 4.41
N ILE A 248 11.03 -37.28 4.70
CA ILE A 248 9.82 -37.46 3.85
C ILE A 248 9.05 -36.16 3.74
N ARG A 249 8.89 -35.40 4.83
CA ARG A 249 8.23 -34.10 4.84
C ARG A 249 8.91 -33.12 3.89
N THR A 250 10.26 -33.04 3.93
CA THR A 250 11.02 -32.11 3.06
C THR A 250 10.93 -32.50 1.58
N TYR A 251 10.69 -33.78 1.29
CA TYR A 251 10.57 -34.28 -0.08
C TYR A 251 9.16 -34.08 -0.68
N ILE A 252 8.13 -34.06 0.17
CA ILE A 252 6.72 -33.92 -0.25
C ILE A 252 6.28 -32.44 -0.33
N LEU A 253 6.87 -31.58 0.49
CA LEU A 253 6.59 -30.12 0.53
C LEU A 253 7.56 -29.36 -0.38
#